data_9d2acaa900e199195c413b856f67834e
#
_entry.id   9d2acaa900e199195c413b856f67834e
#
_cell.length_a   1.000
_cell.length_b   1.000
_cell.length_c   1.000
_cell.angle_alpha   90.00
_cell.angle_beta   90.00
_cell.angle_gamma   90.00
#
_symmetry.space_group_name_H-M   'P 1'
#
loop_
_entity.id
_entity.type
_entity.pdbx_description
1 polymer ?
#
loop_
_entity_poly.entity_id
_entity_poly.type
_entity_poly.pdbx_seq_one_letter_code
_entity_poly.pdbx_strand_id
1 'polypeptide(L)'
;MGALTGVRVLDLSSVIFGPMASQVLADYGAEVIKIEPPGGDSTRHTGPAVEPGMAAMFMGSNRSKKSVVLDLKKPEAQAALHALLQGTDVFMHSMRPQKLAKLGLDPNSLRKQYPRLIYVG
;
A
#
# COMPACT_ATOMS: atom_id res chain seq x y z
N MET A 1 -18.47 12.84 0.80
CA MET A 1 -18.54 11.66 1.68
C MET A 1 -18.86 10.45 0.83
N GLY A 2 -18.07 9.43 0.88
CA GLY A 2 -18.23 8.22 0.06
C GLY A 2 -18.70 7.01 0.88
N ALA A 3 -19.06 5.93 0.18
CA ALA A 3 -19.52 4.68 0.80
C ALA A 3 -18.50 4.03 1.74
N LEU A 4 -17.19 4.27 1.51
CA LEU A 4 -16.10 3.74 2.32
C LEU A 4 -15.47 4.79 3.27
N THR A 5 -16.17 5.87 3.56
CA THR A 5 -15.71 6.86 4.53
C THR A 5 -15.47 6.21 5.89
N GLY A 6 -14.28 6.41 6.47
CA GLY A 6 -13.87 5.80 7.74
C GLY A 6 -13.10 4.48 7.59
N VAL A 7 -13.05 3.89 6.39
CA VAL A 7 -12.24 2.70 6.11
C VAL A 7 -10.81 3.12 5.79
N ARG A 8 -9.83 2.49 6.43
CA ARG A 8 -8.41 2.70 6.13
C ARG A 8 -7.80 1.48 5.45
N VAL A 9 -7.14 1.72 4.34
CA VAL A 9 -6.43 0.71 3.54
C VAL A 9 -4.93 0.99 3.57
N LEU A 10 -4.14 0.01 3.92
CA LEU A 10 -2.69 0.04 3.80
C LEU A 10 -2.29 -0.74 2.55
N ASP A 11 -1.77 -0.03 1.57
CA ASP A 11 -1.51 -0.57 0.23
C ASP A 11 0.00 -0.73 0.00
N LEU A 12 0.47 -1.98 0.00
CA LEU A 12 1.83 -2.37 -0.35
C LEU A 12 1.91 -2.98 -1.75
N SER A 13 0.89 -2.78 -2.56
CA SER A 13 0.90 -3.24 -3.95
C SER A 13 1.71 -2.30 -4.85
N SER A 14 2.16 -2.83 -5.97
CA SER A 14 2.93 -2.08 -6.96
C SER A 14 2.46 -2.38 -8.38
N VAL A 15 2.89 -1.55 -9.32
CA VAL A 15 2.62 -1.62 -10.75
C VAL A 15 1.17 -1.24 -11.09
N ILE A 16 0.28 -2.18 -11.43
CA ILE A 16 -1.03 -1.79 -12.01
C ILE A 16 -2.22 -2.35 -11.21
N PHE A 17 -2.37 -3.68 -11.13
CA PHE A 17 -3.64 -4.26 -10.67
C PHE A 17 -3.98 -3.95 -9.21
N GLY A 18 -3.02 -4.13 -8.31
CA GLY A 18 -3.20 -3.76 -6.91
C GLY A 18 -3.46 -2.26 -6.74
N PRO A 19 -2.60 -1.39 -7.32
CA PRO A 19 -2.83 0.06 -7.29
C PRO A 19 -4.17 0.51 -7.87
N MET A 20 -4.64 -0.09 -8.97
CA MET A 20 -5.98 0.22 -9.50
C MET A 20 -7.09 -0.21 -8.55
N ALA A 21 -6.97 -1.38 -7.95
CA ALA A 21 -7.95 -1.85 -6.97
C ALA A 21 -8.04 -0.91 -5.76
N SER A 22 -6.91 -0.53 -5.18
CA SER A 22 -6.91 0.41 -4.04
C SER A 22 -7.32 1.83 -4.44
N GLN A 23 -7.07 2.25 -5.69
CA GLN A 23 -7.59 3.51 -6.22
C GLN A 23 -9.12 3.53 -6.23
N VAL A 24 -9.77 2.45 -6.65
CA VAL A 24 -11.23 2.34 -6.61
C VAL A 24 -11.73 2.50 -5.17
N LEU A 25 -11.07 1.88 -4.19
CA LEU A 25 -11.43 2.05 -2.78
C LEU A 25 -11.27 3.52 -2.34
N ALA A 26 -10.20 4.18 -2.76
CA ALA A 26 -9.99 5.60 -2.48
C ALA A 26 -11.06 6.49 -3.12
N ASP A 27 -11.44 6.20 -4.35
CA ASP A 27 -12.50 6.93 -5.05
C ASP A 27 -13.85 6.80 -4.34
N TYR A 28 -14.10 5.71 -3.65
CA TYR A 28 -15.29 5.51 -2.81
C TYR A 28 -15.15 6.05 -1.39
N GLY A 29 -14.08 6.74 -1.08
CA GLY A 29 -13.92 7.46 0.19
C GLY A 29 -13.03 6.79 1.24
N ALA A 30 -12.42 5.64 0.95
CA ALA A 30 -11.44 5.04 1.86
C ALA A 30 -10.16 5.90 1.96
N GLU A 31 -9.57 5.96 3.15
CA GLU A 31 -8.24 6.51 3.31
C GLU A 31 -7.22 5.45 2.89
N VAL A 32 -6.61 5.63 1.72
CA VAL A 32 -5.59 4.71 1.20
C VAL A 32 -4.21 5.29 1.45
N ILE A 33 -3.38 4.55 2.19
CA ILE A 33 -1.98 4.87 2.46
C ILE A 33 -1.13 3.87 1.66
N LYS A 34 -0.47 4.36 0.63
CA LYS A 34 0.45 3.58 -0.20
C LYS A 34 1.84 3.59 0.44
N ILE A 35 2.34 2.40 0.75
CA ILE A 35 3.72 2.21 1.23
C ILE A 35 4.60 1.90 0.04
N GLU A 36 5.62 2.73 -0.15
CA GLU A 36 6.58 2.61 -1.26
C GLU A 36 7.99 2.33 -0.73
N PRO A 37 8.80 1.54 -1.46
CA PRO A 37 10.22 1.42 -1.14
C PRO A 37 10.96 2.73 -1.40
N PRO A 38 12.19 2.91 -0.92
CA PRO A 38 13.07 3.98 -1.40
C PRO A 38 13.14 3.97 -2.93
N GLY A 39 12.99 5.13 -3.54
CA GLY A 39 12.87 5.27 -4.99
C GLY A 39 11.45 5.16 -5.55
N GLY A 40 10.49 4.73 -4.73
CA GLY A 40 9.07 4.67 -5.09
C GLY A 40 8.67 3.46 -5.93
N ASP A 41 7.39 3.41 -6.27
CA ASP A 41 6.84 2.42 -7.21
C ASP A 41 7.50 2.59 -8.59
N SER A 42 7.86 1.49 -9.25
CA SER A 42 8.51 1.52 -10.57
C SER A 42 7.69 2.27 -11.64
N THR A 43 6.37 2.31 -11.49
CA THR A 43 5.49 3.05 -12.41
C THR A 43 5.66 4.56 -12.34
N ARG A 44 6.30 5.09 -11.29
CA ARG A 44 6.69 6.51 -11.25
C ARG A 44 7.63 6.92 -12.37
N HIS A 45 8.34 5.95 -12.95
CA HIS A 45 9.33 6.14 -14.01
C HIS A 45 8.92 5.46 -15.33
N THR A 46 7.65 5.06 -15.46
CA THR A 46 7.16 4.33 -16.64
C THR A 46 6.19 5.20 -17.43
N GLY A 47 6.59 5.50 -18.66
CA GLY A 47 5.82 6.34 -19.58
C GLY A 47 6.17 7.82 -19.51
N PRO A 48 5.44 8.65 -20.28
CA PRO A 48 5.69 10.09 -20.31
C PRO A 48 5.43 10.73 -18.93
N ALA A 49 6.26 11.70 -18.58
CA ALA A 49 6.16 12.44 -17.33
C ALA A 49 6.45 13.91 -17.56
N VAL A 50 5.68 14.79 -16.95
CA VAL A 50 5.95 16.23 -16.92
C VAL A 50 7.09 16.52 -15.93
N GLU A 51 7.09 15.80 -14.81
CA GLU A 51 8.12 15.92 -13.78
C GLU A 51 8.68 14.55 -13.39
N PRO A 52 9.94 14.47 -12.93
CA PRO A 52 10.54 13.22 -12.46
C PRO A 52 9.70 12.54 -11.39
N GLY A 53 9.47 11.25 -11.51
CA GLY A 53 8.70 10.46 -10.56
C GLY A 53 7.17 10.59 -10.69
N MET A 54 6.68 11.35 -11.67
CA MET A 54 5.26 11.60 -11.92
C MET A 54 4.83 11.09 -13.31
N ALA A 55 5.26 9.87 -13.65
CA ALA A 55 4.90 9.27 -14.93
C ALA A 55 3.40 8.95 -15.03
N ALA A 56 2.90 8.99 -16.26
CA ALA A 56 1.47 8.81 -16.54
C ALA A 56 0.89 7.51 -15.96
N MET A 57 1.66 6.42 -16.00
CA MET A 57 1.22 5.15 -15.45
C MET A 57 0.99 5.20 -13.94
N PHE A 58 1.89 5.86 -13.20
CA PHE A 58 1.71 6.06 -11.76
C PHE A 58 0.52 6.98 -11.46
N MET A 59 0.42 8.08 -12.16
CA MET A 59 -0.65 9.06 -11.96
C MET A 59 -2.03 8.48 -12.25
N GLY A 60 -2.14 7.61 -13.26
CA GLY A 60 -3.40 6.98 -13.67
C GLY A 60 -3.92 5.92 -12.71
N SER A 61 -3.07 5.36 -11.83
CA SER A 61 -3.44 4.26 -10.95
C SER A 61 -3.31 4.55 -9.45
N ASN A 62 -2.96 5.79 -9.07
CA ASN A 62 -2.68 6.10 -7.66
C ASN A 62 -3.30 7.42 -7.17
N ARG A 63 -4.31 7.96 -7.89
CA ARG A 63 -5.00 9.16 -7.41
C ARG A 63 -5.70 8.92 -6.06
N SER A 64 -5.86 9.98 -5.30
CA SER A 64 -6.54 9.98 -4.00
C SER A 64 -5.85 9.17 -2.91
N LYS A 65 -4.59 8.77 -3.10
CA LYS A 65 -3.80 8.06 -2.10
C LYS A 65 -2.82 9.00 -1.40
N LYS A 66 -2.53 8.69 -0.16
CA LYS A 66 -1.36 9.23 0.56
C LYS A 66 -0.17 8.29 0.30
N SER A 67 1.02 8.83 0.08
CA SER A 67 2.23 8.04 -0.12
C SER A 67 3.17 8.19 1.07
N VAL A 68 3.70 7.06 1.52
CA VAL A 68 4.71 6.99 2.59
C VAL A 68 5.85 6.10 2.11
N VAL A 69 7.07 6.59 2.19
CA VAL A 69 8.27 5.81 1.84
C VAL A 69 8.80 5.12 3.08
N LEU A 70 8.87 3.78 3.06
CA LEU A 70 9.44 2.95 4.12
C LEU A 70 10.39 1.91 3.54
N ASP A 71 11.63 1.92 4.00
CA ASP A 71 12.57 0.82 3.72
C ASP A 71 12.30 -0.33 4.71
N LEU A 72 11.42 -1.25 4.34
CA LEU A 72 11.00 -2.36 5.21
C LEU A 72 12.12 -3.35 5.56
N LYS A 73 13.33 -3.17 5.03
CA LYS A 73 14.51 -3.90 5.49
C LYS A 73 15.04 -3.36 6.82
N LYS A 74 14.63 -2.18 7.21
CA LYS A 74 15.06 -1.51 8.45
C LYS A 74 14.05 -1.73 9.57
N PRO A 75 14.50 -2.01 10.81
CA PRO A 75 13.60 -2.23 11.94
C PRO A 75 12.69 -1.04 12.24
N GLU A 76 13.19 0.18 12.08
CA GLU A 76 12.44 1.41 12.33
C GLU A 76 11.26 1.55 11.36
N ALA A 77 11.47 1.17 10.08
CA ALA A 77 10.41 1.19 9.07
C ALA A 77 9.36 0.12 9.35
N GLN A 78 9.77 -1.05 9.82
CA GLN A 78 8.84 -2.10 10.24
C GLN A 78 8.01 -1.65 11.45
N ALA A 79 8.62 -1.00 12.42
CA ALA A 79 7.89 -0.44 13.57
C ALA A 79 6.87 0.62 13.12
N ALA A 80 7.23 1.49 12.19
CA ALA A 80 6.32 2.47 11.61
C ALA A 80 5.16 1.82 10.87
N LEU A 81 5.42 0.75 10.11
CA LEU A 81 4.38 -0.02 9.42
C LEU A 81 3.41 -0.65 10.41
N HIS A 82 3.90 -1.25 11.49
CA HIS A 82 3.06 -1.83 12.53
C HIS A 82 2.23 -0.78 13.28
N ALA A 83 2.76 0.42 13.47
CA ALA A 83 1.99 1.52 14.03
C ALA A 83 0.82 1.93 13.12
N LEU A 84 1.03 1.92 11.80
CA LEU A 84 -0.04 2.15 10.82
C LEU A 84 -1.06 1.01 10.82
N LEU A 85 -0.62 -0.23 10.94
CA LEU A 85 -1.50 -1.42 10.96
C LEU A 85 -2.50 -1.40 12.11
N GLN A 86 -2.17 -0.80 13.25
CA GLN A 86 -3.08 -0.71 14.40
C GLN A 86 -4.39 0.02 14.08
N GLY A 87 -4.37 0.96 13.14
CA GLY A 87 -5.55 1.70 12.71
C GLY A 87 -6.04 1.32 11.30
N THR A 88 -5.65 0.17 10.78
CA THR A 88 -5.92 -0.26 9.40
C THR A 88 -6.99 -1.34 9.37
N ASP A 89 -7.94 -1.21 8.46
CA ASP A 89 -9.01 -2.18 8.23
C ASP A 89 -8.62 -3.20 7.15
N VAL A 90 -7.91 -2.76 6.13
CA VAL A 90 -7.54 -3.60 4.98
C VAL A 90 -6.04 -3.47 4.70
N PHE A 91 -5.36 -4.60 4.61
CA PHE A 91 -3.97 -4.71 4.17
C PHE A 91 -3.93 -5.35 2.80
N MET A 92 -3.34 -4.65 1.82
CA MET A 92 -3.20 -5.13 0.45
C MET A 92 -1.72 -5.21 0.04
N HIS A 93 -1.37 -6.24 -0.71
CA HIS A 93 -0.01 -6.38 -1.25
C HIS A 93 0.00 -7.09 -2.60
N SER A 94 1.11 -6.98 -3.31
CA SER A 94 1.43 -7.75 -4.52
C SER A 94 2.80 -8.46 -4.40
N MET A 95 3.21 -8.77 -3.16
CA MET A 95 4.50 -9.39 -2.88
C MET A 95 4.43 -10.91 -2.92
N ARG A 96 5.55 -11.53 -3.30
CA ARG A 96 5.69 -12.98 -3.27
C ARG A 96 5.70 -13.50 -1.82
N PRO A 97 5.16 -14.72 -1.56
CA PRO A 97 5.09 -15.27 -0.20
C PRO A 97 6.42 -15.30 0.56
N GLN A 98 7.53 -15.60 -0.13
CA GLN A 98 8.85 -15.63 0.49
C GLN A 98 9.29 -14.25 1.02
N LYS A 99 8.96 -13.20 0.29
CA LYS A 99 9.26 -11.83 0.73
C LYS A 99 8.40 -11.43 1.92
N LEU A 100 7.12 -11.77 1.88
CA LEU A 100 6.20 -11.52 3.01
C LEU A 100 6.68 -12.22 4.29
N ALA A 101 7.05 -13.50 4.19
CA ALA A 101 7.55 -14.26 5.34
C ALA A 101 8.80 -13.63 5.96
N LYS A 102 9.76 -13.19 5.14
CA LYS A 102 10.97 -12.50 5.60
C LYS A 102 10.68 -11.19 6.33
N LEU A 103 9.61 -10.51 5.96
CA LEU A 103 9.20 -9.24 6.57
C LEU A 103 8.22 -9.42 7.75
N GLY A 104 7.81 -10.65 8.04
CA GLY A 104 6.78 -10.92 9.06
C GLY A 104 5.39 -10.41 8.68
N LEU A 105 5.14 -10.24 7.38
CA LEU A 105 3.89 -9.72 6.83
C LEU A 105 3.02 -10.81 6.19
N ASP A 106 3.32 -12.07 6.42
CA ASP A 106 2.52 -13.19 5.96
C ASP A 106 1.14 -13.22 6.64
N PRO A 107 0.13 -13.83 6.00
CA PRO A 107 -1.25 -13.81 6.52
C PRO A 107 -1.39 -14.32 7.95
N ASN A 108 -0.67 -15.40 8.29
CA ASN A 108 -0.76 -15.99 9.63
C ASN A 108 -0.20 -15.06 10.71
N SER A 109 0.95 -14.43 10.45
CA SER A 109 1.58 -13.49 11.37
C SER A 109 0.70 -12.25 11.60
N LEU A 110 0.16 -11.67 10.54
CA LEU A 110 -0.65 -10.45 10.65
C LEU A 110 -2.03 -10.74 11.26
N ARG A 111 -2.69 -11.83 10.93
CA ARG A 111 -3.98 -12.20 11.53
C ARG A 111 -3.87 -12.45 13.03
N LYS A 112 -2.74 -12.99 13.48
CA LYS A 112 -2.47 -13.23 14.90
C LYS A 112 -2.39 -11.93 15.70
N GLN A 113 -1.73 -10.91 15.13
CA GLN A 113 -1.54 -9.60 15.76
C GLN A 113 -2.74 -8.67 15.56
N TYR A 114 -3.40 -8.77 14.40
CA TYR A 114 -4.51 -7.91 13.99
C TYR A 114 -5.70 -8.76 13.54
N PRO A 115 -6.49 -9.34 14.50
CA PRO A 115 -7.53 -10.33 14.16
C PRO A 115 -8.66 -9.80 13.29
N ARG A 116 -8.88 -8.48 13.29
CA ARG A 116 -9.93 -7.83 12.49
C ARG A 116 -9.47 -7.37 11.11
N LEU A 117 -8.19 -7.51 10.80
CA LEU A 117 -7.60 -7.07 9.55
C LEU A 117 -8.09 -7.93 8.37
N ILE A 118 -8.59 -7.28 7.34
CA ILE A 118 -8.87 -7.92 6.05
C ILE A 118 -7.56 -7.97 5.26
N TYR A 119 -7.12 -9.16 4.94
CA TYR A 119 -5.84 -9.41 4.26
C TYR A 119 -6.09 -9.79 2.80
N VAL A 120 -5.48 -9.05 1.86
CA VAL A 120 -5.62 -9.22 0.41
C VAL A 120 -4.25 -9.31 -0.25
N GLY A 121 -4.06 -10.35 -1.10
CA GLY A 121 -2.82 -10.55 -1.86
C GLY A 121 -3.02 -11.36 -3.12
#